data_eb95659bf755234b38f8c20357163e20
#
_entry.id   eb95659bf755234b38f8c20357163e20
#
_cell.length_a   1.000
_cell.length_b   1.000
_cell.length_c   1.000
_cell.angle_alpha   90.00
_cell.angle_beta   90.00
_cell.angle_gamma   90.00
#
_symmetry.space_group_name_H-M   'P 1'
#
loop_
_entity.id
_entity.type
_entity.pdbx_description
1 polymer ?
#
loop_
_entity_poly.entity_id
_entity_poly.type
_entity_poly.pdbx_seq_one_letter_code
_entity_poly.pdbx_strand_id
1 'polypeptide(L)'
;MLPSPPAISPARLHKLVTAQTDPLLALEIVTVTSPTTTPHPATLHALLLRLSRRRDHLPHALALLRRLPSPPSPRLLLPLLLSVLRLRRPPHLFLSTFNTLFVSGPSPLSLHPQLFLRLLSALSSTSAYFPSALHLLRLVSSRLPLPAPLVLASHNLLIEAAARSGHLAVSLSLFHRLRSLHVSPDADTYRMLTQSLCRRGQVRTATTLLDEMLHRGIPADPLAYTTVLNALCRKKQLREAYRLLCLMRGRGVAPDIVHYNTVIVGMCREGRPLDACKVIGDMTDSGCIPNVASYAAAVNGLCVSGLFGKAETYLEDMVGKGIVPHFSVFHSVIKGCCTVGKVEEAARMMNRMLELGLSPHVDTWYSVLSSVCNDEDYVEAILLQMMKGKQRCLNIMPRSL
;
A
#
# COMPACT_ATOMS: atom_id res chain seq x y z
N MET A 1 26.10 -69.20 9.69
CA MET A 1 25.52 -68.27 8.70
C MET A 1 24.03 -68.13 9.04
N LEU A 2 23.63 -67.01 9.61
CA LEU A 2 22.23 -66.70 9.84
C LEU A 2 21.56 -66.42 8.48
N PRO A 3 20.37 -66.97 8.23
CA PRO A 3 19.65 -66.72 6.96
C PRO A 3 19.38 -65.23 6.82
N SER A 4 19.69 -64.68 5.63
CA SER A 4 19.36 -63.29 5.29
C SER A 4 17.83 -63.04 5.53
N PRO A 5 17.46 -61.96 6.19
CA PRO A 5 16.05 -61.68 6.47
C PRO A 5 15.26 -61.58 5.12
N PRO A 6 14.03 -62.11 5.10
CA PRO A 6 13.22 -62.13 3.87
C PRO A 6 13.01 -60.69 3.39
N ALA A 7 13.25 -60.47 2.09
CA ALA A 7 13.08 -59.19 1.45
C ALA A 7 11.63 -58.70 1.61
N ILE A 8 11.43 -57.55 2.25
CA ILE A 8 10.11 -56.93 2.44
C ILE A 8 9.64 -56.37 1.09
N SER A 9 8.44 -56.68 0.64
CA SER A 9 7.92 -56.11 -0.60
C SER A 9 7.76 -54.57 -0.51
N PRO A 10 8.00 -53.80 -1.59
CA PRO A 10 7.88 -52.33 -1.55
C PRO A 10 6.52 -51.82 -1.07
N ALA A 11 5.41 -52.55 -1.36
CA ALA A 11 4.08 -52.22 -0.88
C ALA A 11 3.93 -52.41 0.63
N ARG A 12 4.54 -53.46 1.18
CA ARG A 12 4.53 -53.72 2.63
C ARG A 12 5.41 -52.71 3.37
N LEU A 13 6.55 -52.30 2.79
CA LEU A 13 7.38 -51.23 3.29
C LEU A 13 6.62 -49.88 3.32
N HIS A 14 5.87 -49.58 2.29
CA HIS A 14 5.04 -48.35 2.23
C HIS A 14 3.97 -48.34 3.36
N LYS A 15 3.27 -49.44 3.60
CA LYS A 15 2.31 -49.56 4.71
C LYS A 15 2.96 -49.40 6.06
N LEU A 16 4.14 -50.01 6.31
CA LEU A 16 4.86 -49.91 7.57
C LEU A 16 5.31 -48.47 7.83
N VAL A 17 5.88 -47.79 6.84
CA VAL A 17 6.33 -46.42 6.96
C VAL A 17 5.18 -45.43 7.15
N THR A 18 4.03 -45.66 6.51
CA THR A 18 2.85 -44.78 6.65
C THR A 18 2.11 -45.02 7.98
N ALA A 19 2.12 -46.24 8.53
CA ALA A 19 1.50 -46.59 9.81
C ALA A 19 2.29 -46.06 11.02
N GLN A 20 3.59 -45.82 10.86
CA GLN A 20 4.46 -45.35 11.95
C GLN A 20 4.13 -43.89 12.32
N THR A 21 3.97 -43.60 13.59
CA THR A 21 3.69 -42.23 14.08
C THR A 21 4.96 -41.39 14.17
N ASP A 22 6.10 -41.97 14.55
CA ASP A 22 7.36 -41.31 14.66
C ASP A 22 8.11 -41.31 13.31
N PRO A 23 8.44 -40.09 12.76
CA PRO A 23 9.14 -39.97 11.49
C PRO A 23 10.59 -40.49 11.53
N LEU A 24 11.26 -40.50 12.70
CA LEU A 24 12.64 -41.01 12.81
C LEU A 24 12.67 -42.53 12.76
N LEU A 25 11.78 -43.20 13.47
CA LEU A 25 11.64 -44.65 13.35
C LEU A 25 11.23 -45.07 11.94
N ALA A 26 10.38 -44.29 11.28
CA ALA A 26 10.04 -44.53 9.88
C ALA A 26 11.25 -44.39 8.96
N LEU A 27 12.17 -43.46 9.24
CA LEU A 27 13.43 -43.29 8.53
C LEU A 27 14.40 -44.50 8.77
N GLU A 28 14.51 -44.93 10.02
CA GLU A 28 15.32 -46.11 10.33
C GLU A 28 14.85 -47.39 9.63
N ILE A 29 13.52 -47.61 9.58
CA ILE A 29 12.92 -48.72 8.82
C ILE A 29 13.39 -48.64 7.34
N VAL A 30 13.35 -47.47 6.73
CA VAL A 30 13.78 -47.29 5.32
C VAL A 30 15.28 -47.47 5.17
N THR A 31 16.10 -46.98 6.10
CA THR A 31 17.56 -47.12 5.99
C THR A 31 18.03 -48.57 6.21
N VAL A 32 17.41 -49.29 7.12
CA VAL A 32 17.75 -50.73 7.40
C VAL A 32 17.29 -51.64 6.25
N THR A 33 16.15 -51.30 5.62
CA THR A 33 15.60 -52.10 4.50
C THR A 33 16.18 -51.75 3.14
N SER A 34 16.80 -50.56 2.98
CA SER A 34 17.27 -50.08 1.68
C SER A 34 18.34 -50.94 1.01
N PRO A 35 19.20 -51.72 1.70
CA PRO A 35 20.13 -52.63 1.02
C PRO A 35 19.44 -53.80 0.32
N THR A 36 18.26 -54.23 0.79
CA THR A 36 17.53 -55.38 0.27
C THR A 36 16.31 -55.01 -0.59
N THR A 37 15.79 -53.80 -0.43
CA THR A 37 14.55 -53.39 -1.08
C THR A 37 14.63 -51.92 -1.50
N THR A 38 14.46 -51.60 -2.80
CA THR A 38 14.37 -50.22 -3.24
C THR A 38 13.02 -49.63 -2.80
N PRO A 39 13.04 -48.58 -1.96
CA PRO A 39 11.77 -47.99 -1.51
C PRO A 39 11.04 -47.31 -2.66
N HIS A 40 9.72 -47.51 -2.74
CA HIS A 40 8.90 -46.86 -3.74
C HIS A 40 8.94 -45.33 -3.58
N PRO A 41 8.95 -44.54 -4.67
CA PRO A 41 8.98 -43.06 -4.60
C PRO A 41 7.93 -42.45 -3.69
N ALA A 42 6.70 -43.01 -3.69
CA ALA A 42 5.62 -42.54 -2.81
C ALA A 42 5.94 -42.70 -1.32
N THR A 43 6.70 -43.75 -0.92
CA THR A 43 7.13 -43.95 0.47
C THR A 43 8.13 -42.90 0.91
N LEU A 44 9.10 -42.61 0.05
CA LEU A 44 10.09 -41.56 0.30
C LEU A 44 9.44 -40.17 0.36
N HIS A 45 8.46 -39.94 -0.48
CA HIS A 45 7.66 -38.72 -0.48
C HIS A 45 6.87 -38.52 0.83
N ALA A 46 6.17 -39.55 1.29
CA ALA A 46 5.42 -39.51 2.54
C ALA A 46 6.35 -39.26 3.75
N LEU A 47 7.50 -39.90 3.75
CA LEU A 47 8.51 -39.73 4.80
C LEU A 47 9.12 -38.32 4.80
N LEU A 48 9.47 -37.79 3.64
CA LEU A 48 9.98 -36.43 3.47
C LEU A 48 9.00 -35.37 3.97
N LEU A 49 7.73 -35.50 3.62
CA LEU A 49 6.67 -34.60 4.11
C LEU A 49 6.52 -34.63 5.64
N ARG A 50 6.66 -35.78 6.27
CA ARG A 50 6.55 -35.95 7.72
C ARG A 50 7.79 -35.41 8.44
N LEU A 51 9.00 -35.70 7.95
CA LEU A 51 10.24 -35.16 8.48
C LEU A 51 10.32 -33.62 8.32
N SER A 52 9.77 -33.07 7.25
CA SER A 52 9.78 -31.62 7.03
C SER A 52 8.90 -30.81 8.00
N ARG A 53 7.97 -31.45 8.72
CA ARG A 53 7.07 -30.79 9.67
C ARG A 53 7.73 -30.45 11.01
N ARG A 54 8.78 -31.18 11.41
CA ARG A 54 9.49 -30.98 12.69
C ARG A 54 10.90 -30.43 12.48
N ARG A 55 11.29 -29.46 13.32
CA ARG A 55 12.59 -28.76 13.22
C ARG A 55 13.78 -29.69 13.34
N ASP A 56 13.69 -30.62 14.28
CA ASP A 56 14.80 -31.50 14.66
C ASP A 56 15.08 -32.56 13.59
N HIS A 57 14.11 -32.86 12.74
CA HIS A 57 14.20 -33.89 11.71
C HIS A 57 14.66 -33.35 10.34
N LEU A 58 14.83 -32.03 10.21
CA LEU A 58 15.21 -31.40 8.94
C LEU A 58 16.56 -31.89 8.36
N PRO A 59 17.63 -32.07 9.16
CA PRO A 59 18.89 -32.62 8.64
C PRO A 59 18.70 -33.99 7.98
N HIS A 60 17.87 -34.82 8.59
CA HIS A 60 17.54 -36.16 8.08
C HIS A 60 16.71 -36.08 6.78
N ALA A 61 15.77 -35.15 6.70
CA ALA A 61 15.00 -34.90 5.48
C ALA A 61 15.91 -34.46 4.32
N LEU A 62 16.90 -33.61 4.58
CA LEU A 62 17.85 -33.15 3.59
C LEU A 62 18.82 -34.26 3.15
N ALA A 63 19.26 -35.12 4.10
CA ALA A 63 20.09 -36.29 3.79
C ALA A 63 19.32 -37.29 2.93
N LEU A 64 18.05 -37.54 3.24
CA LEU A 64 17.19 -38.41 2.46
C LEU A 64 16.95 -37.85 1.03
N LEU A 65 16.76 -36.56 0.91
CA LEU A 65 16.56 -35.89 -0.37
C LEU A 65 17.76 -36.06 -1.33
N ARG A 66 19.00 -36.03 -0.78
CA ARG A 66 20.22 -36.25 -1.54
C ARG A 66 20.39 -37.68 -2.05
N ARG A 67 19.73 -38.65 -1.41
CA ARG A 67 19.78 -40.09 -1.75
C ARG A 67 18.65 -40.53 -2.68
N LEU A 68 17.73 -39.63 -3.07
CA LEU A 68 16.65 -39.98 -3.97
C LEU A 68 17.16 -40.35 -5.36
N PRO A 69 16.78 -41.49 -5.91
CA PRO A 69 17.18 -41.93 -7.25
C PRO A 69 16.50 -41.14 -8.36
N SER A 70 15.37 -40.50 -8.07
CA SER A 70 14.60 -39.68 -9.00
C SER A 70 14.27 -38.31 -8.42
N PRO A 71 14.20 -37.26 -9.25
CA PRO A 71 13.89 -35.89 -8.80
C PRO A 71 12.51 -35.85 -8.11
N PRO A 72 12.42 -35.30 -6.89
CA PRO A 72 11.15 -35.16 -6.18
C PRO A 72 10.25 -34.18 -6.91
N SER A 73 8.94 -34.44 -6.87
CA SER A 73 7.95 -33.56 -7.51
C SER A 73 8.00 -32.14 -6.89
N PRO A 74 7.69 -31.08 -7.67
CA PRO A 74 7.63 -29.71 -7.18
C PRO A 74 6.69 -29.51 -5.99
N ARG A 75 5.63 -30.36 -5.88
CA ARG A 75 4.68 -30.36 -4.77
C ARG A 75 5.29 -30.77 -3.43
N LEU A 76 6.39 -31.51 -3.45
CA LEU A 76 7.11 -31.96 -2.26
C LEU A 76 8.26 -31.05 -1.87
N LEU A 77 8.96 -30.51 -2.87
CA LEU A 77 10.07 -29.59 -2.65
C LEU A 77 9.62 -28.28 -1.98
N LEU A 78 8.44 -27.78 -2.35
CA LEU A 78 7.94 -26.52 -1.81
C LEU A 78 7.75 -26.55 -0.28
N PRO A 79 7.01 -27.52 0.32
CA PRO A 79 6.85 -27.60 1.78
C PRO A 79 8.19 -27.76 2.50
N LEU A 80 9.11 -28.54 1.95
CA LEU A 80 10.43 -28.79 2.53
C LEU A 80 11.30 -27.52 2.50
N LEU A 81 11.39 -26.84 1.37
CA LEU A 81 12.13 -25.59 1.26
C LEU A 81 11.51 -24.46 2.10
N LEU A 82 10.17 -24.39 2.16
CA LEU A 82 9.48 -23.45 3.05
C LEU A 82 9.69 -23.78 4.53
N SER A 83 9.78 -25.06 4.91
CA SER A 83 10.10 -25.44 6.29
C SER A 83 11.52 -25.05 6.66
N VAL A 84 12.48 -25.19 5.75
CA VAL A 84 13.85 -24.69 5.95
C VAL A 84 13.86 -23.18 6.19
N LEU A 85 13.05 -22.40 5.44
CA LEU A 85 12.93 -20.96 5.62
C LEU A 85 12.25 -20.57 6.94
N ARG A 86 11.19 -21.28 7.34
CA ARG A 86 10.45 -21.02 8.60
C ARG A 86 11.29 -21.26 9.86
N LEU A 87 12.34 -22.08 9.79
CA LEU A 87 13.16 -22.43 10.92
C LEU A 87 14.14 -21.35 11.39
N ARG A 88 14.10 -20.14 10.82
CA ARG A 88 15.04 -19.05 11.14
C ARG A 88 16.52 -19.47 11.12
N ARG A 89 16.86 -20.50 10.37
CA ARG A 89 18.26 -20.90 10.16
C ARG A 89 18.91 -19.96 9.14
N PRO A 90 20.25 -19.81 9.20
CA PRO A 90 20.94 -18.87 8.33
C PRO A 90 20.62 -19.16 6.85
N PRO A 91 20.32 -18.14 6.05
CA PRO A 91 19.81 -18.27 4.67
C PRO A 91 20.78 -18.99 3.72
N HIS A 92 22.06 -19.10 4.09
CA HIS A 92 23.05 -19.83 3.29
C HIS A 92 22.75 -21.34 3.19
N LEU A 93 22.14 -21.95 4.24
CA LEU A 93 21.74 -23.36 4.18
C LEU A 93 20.62 -23.58 3.15
N PHE A 94 19.67 -22.66 3.06
CA PHE A 94 18.64 -22.70 2.02
C PHE A 94 19.26 -22.57 0.63
N LEU A 95 20.15 -21.59 0.43
CA LEU A 95 20.82 -21.37 -0.86
C LEU A 95 21.72 -22.53 -1.26
N SER A 96 22.44 -23.13 -0.31
CA SER A 96 23.27 -24.30 -0.59
C SER A 96 22.44 -25.52 -0.99
N THR A 97 21.33 -25.78 -0.29
CA THR A 97 20.39 -26.87 -0.64
C THR A 97 19.70 -26.63 -1.98
N PHE A 98 19.28 -25.38 -2.26
CA PHE A 98 18.72 -25.01 -3.54
C PHE A 98 19.74 -25.21 -4.68
N ASN A 99 21.00 -24.74 -4.48
CA ASN A 99 22.05 -24.90 -5.47
C ASN A 99 22.33 -26.36 -5.76
N THR A 100 22.45 -27.22 -4.74
CA THR A 100 22.69 -28.66 -4.92
C THR A 100 21.55 -29.37 -5.65
N LEU A 101 20.31 -28.96 -5.43
CA LEU A 101 19.12 -29.59 -6.02
C LEU A 101 18.84 -29.16 -7.46
N PHE A 102 19.01 -27.86 -7.76
CA PHE A 102 18.56 -27.28 -9.02
C PHE A 102 19.67 -26.86 -9.96
N VAL A 103 20.90 -26.72 -9.48
CA VAL A 103 21.99 -26.13 -10.26
C VAL A 103 23.18 -27.04 -10.42
N SER A 104 23.66 -27.67 -9.35
CA SER A 104 24.94 -28.42 -9.32
C SER A 104 24.79 -29.92 -9.16
N GLY A 105 23.53 -30.43 -9.13
CA GLY A 105 23.27 -31.87 -9.02
C GLY A 105 23.58 -32.65 -10.30
N PRO A 106 23.83 -33.96 -10.22
CA PRO A 106 24.09 -34.80 -11.37
C PRO A 106 22.97 -34.88 -12.39
N SER A 107 21.74 -34.54 -11.96
CA SER A 107 20.56 -34.30 -12.80
C SER A 107 19.81 -33.06 -12.28
N PRO A 108 20.09 -31.87 -12.85
CA PRO A 108 19.44 -30.65 -12.39
C PRO A 108 17.90 -30.75 -12.58
N LEU A 109 17.18 -30.55 -11.48
CA LEU A 109 15.73 -30.55 -11.48
C LEU A 109 15.21 -29.39 -12.34
N SER A 110 14.20 -29.65 -13.16
CA SER A 110 13.49 -28.57 -13.85
C SER A 110 12.80 -27.68 -12.83
N LEU A 111 13.18 -26.41 -12.81
CA LEU A 111 12.60 -25.43 -11.89
C LEU A 111 11.21 -25.01 -12.38
N HIS A 112 10.17 -25.48 -11.69
CA HIS A 112 8.81 -25.07 -12.01
C HIS A 112 8.60 -23.58 -11.71
N PRO A 113 8.07 -22.76 -12.63
CA PRO A 113 7.93 -21.31 -12.47
C PRO A 113 7.21 -20.88 -11.18
N GLN A 114 6.11 -21.56 -10.84
CA GLN A 114 5.35 -21.25 -9.62
C GLN A 114 6.13 -21.57 -8.33
N LEU A 115 6.96 -22.61 -8.33
CA LEU A 115 7.81 -22.92 -7.19
C LEU A 115 8.84 -21.81 -6.97
N PHE A 116 9.50 -21.35 -8.04
CA PHE A 116 10.46 -20.27 -7.98
C PHE A 116 9.84 -18.97 -7.43
N LEU A 117 8.68 -18.54 -7.95
CA LEU A 117 8.00 -17.33 -7.48
C LEU A 117 7.57 -17.44 -6.01
N ARG A 118 7.05 -18.59 -5.57
CA ARG A 118 6.67 -18.81 -4.17
C ARG A 118 7.87 -18.78 -3.23
N LEU A 119 9.01 -19.36 -3.62
CA LEU A 119 10.24 -19.31 -2.84
C LEU A 119 10.77 -17.86 -2.78
N LEU A 120 10.77 -17.18 -3.90
CA LEU A 120 11.19 -15.78 -3.97
C LEU A 120 10.30 -14.89 -3.11
N SER A 121 8.99 -15.07 -3.15
CA SER A 121 8.02 -14.36 -2.31
C SER A 121 8.26 -14.66 -0.83
N ALA A 122 8.49 -15.91 -0.45
CA ALA A 122 8.76 -16.29 0.94
C ALA A 122 10.09 -15.69 1.47
N LEU A 123 11.13 -15.64 0.65
CA LEU A 123 12.40 -14.99 1.00
C LEU A 123 12.27 -13.47 1.07
N SER A 124 11.48 -12.87 0.21
CA SER A 124 11.28 -11.42 0.14
C SER A 124 10.30 -10.89 1.20
N SER A 125 9.55 -11.76 1.88
CA SER A 125 8.58 -11.35 2.93
C SER A 125 9.25 -10.77 4.18
N THR A 126 10.51 -11.15 4.45
CA THR A 126 11.29 -10.67 5.58
C THR A 126 12.53 -9.92 5.11
N SER A 127 12.80 -8.75 5.68
CA SER A 127 13.96 -7.93 5.31
C SER A 127 15.29 -8.65 5.53
N ALA A 128 15.39 -9.52 6.54
CA ALA A 128 16.59 -10.30 6.84
C ALA A 128 16.98 -11.29 5.72
N TYR A 129 16.00 -11.80 4.96
CA TYR A 129 16.27 -12.77 3.88
C TYR A 129 16.29 -12.13 2.48
N PHE A 130 16.09 -10.83 2.40
CA PHE A 130 16.09 -10.10 1.13
C PHE A 130 17.40 -10.26 0.33
N PRO A 131 18.63 -10.21 0.94
CA PRO A 131 19.87 -10.50 0.22
C PRO A 131 19.89 -11.90 -0.39
N SER A 132 19.31 -12.89 0.31
CA SER A 132 19.21 -14.27 -0.17
C SER A 132 18.24 -14.41 -1.34
N ALA A 133 17.15 -13.63 -1.35
CA ALA A 133 16.25 -13.56 -2.47
C ALA A 133 16.92 -13.00 -3.73
N LEU A 134 17.75 -11.94 -3.58
CA LEU A 134 18.55 -11.39 -4.67
C LEU A 134 19.59 -12.40 -5.18
N HIS A 135 20.25 -13.13 -4.27
CA HIS A 135 21.20 -14.17 -4.64
C HIS A 135 20.52 -15.30 -5.40
N LEU A 136 19.35 -15.75 -4.93
CA LEU A 136 18.53 -16.76 -5.62
C LEU A 136 18.16 -16.32 -7.04
N LEU A 137 17.70 -15.07 -7.22
CA LEU A 137 17.39 -14.53 -8.54
C LEU A 137 18.63 -14.54 -9.45
N ARG A 138 19.79 -14.10 -8.96
CA ARG A 138 21.03 -14.09 -9.73
C ARG A 138 21.45 -15.50 -10.14
N LEU A 139 21.39 -16.43 -9.20
CA LEU A 139 21.79 -17.82 -9.42
C LEU A 139 20.89 -18.49 -10.48
N VAL A 140 19.58 -18.30 -10.39
CA VAL A 140 18.64 -18.86 -11.36
C VAL A 140 18.80 -18.19 -12.73
N SER A 141 18.91 -16.86 -12.78
CA SER A 141 19.08 -16.11 -14.05
C SER A 141 20.38 -16.41 -14.77
N SER A 142 21.45 -16.81 -14.04
CA SER A 142 22.76 -17.14 -14.64
C SER A 142 22.83 -18.56 -15.23
N ARG A 143 21.92 -19.45 -14.81
CA ARG A 143 22.00 -20.88 -15.12
C ARG A 143 20.83 -21.38 -15.95
N LEU A 144 19.69 -20.75 -15.86
CA LEU A 144 18.46 -21.19 -16.54
C LEU A 144 17.91 -20.05 -17.41
N PRO A 145 17.57 -20.31 -18.69
CA PRO A 145 16.85 -19.34 -19.52
C PRO A 145 15.44 -19.19 -18.98
N LEU A 146 15.15 -18.03 -18.36
CA LEU A 146 13.83 -17.75 -17.84
C LEU A 146 12.96 -17.09 -18.93
N PRO A 147 11.70 -17.50 -19.10
CA PRO A 147 10.76 -16.81 -19.98
C PRO A 147 10.50 -15.38 -19.50
N ALA A 148 10.31 -14.44 -20.43
CA ALA A 148 10.13 -13.02 -20.12
C ALA A 148 9.03 -12.73 -19.05
N PRO A 149 7.86 -13.39 -19.04
CA PRO A 149 6.86 -13.19 -17.99
C PRO A 149 7.36 -13.56 -16.59
N LEU A 150 8.19 -14.61 -16.49
CA LEU A 150 8.75 -15.04 -15.21
C LEU A 150 9.85 -14.09 -14.74
N VAL A 151 10.65 -13.56 -15.66
CA VAL A 151 11.64 -12.51 -15.36
C VAL A 151 10.94 -11.29 -14.81
N LEU A 152 9.86 -10.82 -15.46
CA LEU A 152 9.08 -9.67 -15.02
C LEU A 152 8.48 -9.91 -13.63
N ALA A 153 7.76 -11.01 -13.43
CA ALA A 153 7.12 -11.33 -12.16
C ALA A 153 8.13 -11.44 -11.00
N SER A 154 9.29 -12.07 -11.24
CA SER A 154 10.34 -12.22 -10.23
C SER A 154 10.98 -10.87 -9.85
N HIS A 155 11.21 -9.99 -10.82
CA HIS A 155 11.74 -8.65 -10.56
C HIS A 155 10.69 -7.78 -9.84
N ASN A 156 9.41 -7.83 -10.23
CA ASN A 156 8.34 -7.10 -9.56
C ASN A 156 8.21 -7.48 -8.09
N LEU A 157 8.27 -8.77 -7.75
CA LEU A 157 8.29 -9.24 -6.36
C LEU A 157 9.46 -8.63 -5.55
N LEU A 158 10.65 -8.59 -6.14
CA LEU A 158 11.83 -8.04 -5.46
C LEU A 158 11.81 -6.50 -5.41
N ILE A 159 11.30 -5.83 -6.44
CA ILE A 159 11.10 -4.37 -6.46
C ILE A 159 10.12 -3.99 -5.35
N GLU A 160 9.00 -4.70 -5.22
CA GLU A 160 8.01 -4.48 -4.17
C GLU A 160 8.62 -4.69 -2.77
N ALA A 161 9.35 -5.79 -2.57
CA ALA A 161 10.00 -6.10 -1.30
C ALA A 161 11.06 -5.05 -0.92
N ALA A 162 11.89 -4.63 -1.88
CA ALA A 162 12.88 -3.56 -1.70
C ALA A 162 12.22 -2.21 -1.41
N ALA A 163 11.11 -1.91 -2.08
CA ALA A 163 10.31 -0.70 -1.86
C ALA A 163 9.71 -0.65 -0.45
N ARG A 164 9.15 -1.77 0.03
CA ARG A 164 8.62 -1.91 1.39
C ARG A 164 9.71 -1.79 2.46
N SER A 165 10.86 -2.42 2.23
CA SER A 165 12.02 -2.38 3.15
C SER A 165 12.80 -1.06 3.07
N GLY A 166 12.43 -0.17 2.14
CA GLY A 166 13.07 1.12 1.96
C GLY A 166 14.42 1.09 1.22
N HIS A 167 14.79 0.00 0.58
CA HIS A 167 16.00 -0.13 -0.23
C HIS A 167 15.80 0.38 -1.66
N LEU A 168 15.55 1.69 -1.80
CA LEU A 168 15.20 2.31 -3.08
C LEU A 168 16.27 2.13 -4.17
N ALA A 169 17.55 2.23 -3.81
CA ALA A 169 18.65 2.02 -4.77
C ALA A 169 18.60 0.62 -5.40
N VAL A 170 18.23 -0.40 -4.60
CA VAL A 170 18.08 -1.78 -5.09
C VAL A 170 16.85 -1.89 -6.00
N SER A 171 15.73 -1.25 -5.64
CA SER A 171 14.53 -1.23 -6.50
C SER A 171 14.83 -0.63 -7.87
N LEU A 172 15.54 0.50 -7.92
CA LEU A 172 15.95 1.15 -9.17
C LEU A 172 16.95 0.30 -9.96
N SER A 173 17.91 -0.35 -9.29
CA SER A 173 18.87 -1.24 -9.97
C SER A 173 18.18 -2.45 -10.60
N LEU A 174 17.16 -3.02 -9.94
CA LEU A 174 16.35 -4.11 -10.49
C LEU A 174 15.52 -3.65 -11.69
N PHE A 175 14.96 -2.43 -11.64
CA PHE A 175 14.26 -1.81 -12.75
C PHE A 175 15.16 -1.61 -13.97
N HIS A 176 16.38 -1.07 -13.77
CA HIS A 176 17.34 -0.93 -14.86
C HIS A 176 17.77 -2.27 -15.42
N ARG A 177 17.90 -3.30 -14.56
CA ARG A 177 18.22 -4.66 -15.01
C ARG A 177 17.11 -5.28 -15.87
N LEU A 178 15.82 -5.07 -15.56
CA LEU A 178 14.71 -5.47 -16.45
C LEU A 178 14.92 -4.91 -17.86
N ARG A 179 15.26 -3.63 -17.95
CA ARG A 179 15.51 -2.95 -19.24
C ARG A 179 16.72 -3.54 -19.97
N SER A 180 17.80 -3.84 -19.27
CA SER A 180 19.01 -4.49 -19.86
C SER A 180 18.73 -5.90 -20.37
N LEU A 181 17.74 -6.58 -19.80
CA LEU A 181 17.26 -7.89 -20.24
C LEU A 181 16.21 -7.81 -21.38
N HIS A 182 15.97 -6.60 -21.92
CA HIS A 182 14.95 -6.35 -22.95
C HIS A 182 13.52 -6.77 -22.53
N VAL A 183 13.25 -6.85 -21.22
CA VAL A 183 11.92 -7.10 -20.67
C VAL A 183 11.26 -5.76 -20.35
N SER A 184 10.12 -5.49 -20.99
CA SER A 184 9.37 -4.25 -20.76
C SER A 184 8.74 -4.25 -19.37
N PRO A 185 9.01 -3.23 -18.52
CA PRO A 185 8.29 -3.03 -17.27
C PRO A 185 6.81 -2.82 -17.53
N ASP A 186 5.97 -3.34 -16.66
CA ASP A 186 4.52 -3.19 -16.71
C ASP A 186 4.02 -2.01 -15.82
N ALA A 187 2.73 -1.76 -15.84
CA ALA A 187 2.09 -0.71 -15.03
C ALA A 187 2.35 -0.90 -13.54
N ASP A 188 2.39 -2.14 -13.05
CA ASP A 188 2.67 -2.45 -11.64
C ASP A 188 4.11 -2.09 -11.25
N THR A 189 5.08 -2.37 -12.12
CA THR A 189 6.49 -1.96 -11.91
C THR A 189 6.61 -0.45 -11.71
N TYR A 190 6.01 0.34 -12.60
CA TYR A 190 6.03 1.80 -12.51
C TYR A 190 5.30 2.31 -11.28
N ARG A 191 4.13 1.76 -10.96
CA ARG A 191 3.33 2.12 -9.78
C ARG A 191 4.11 1.91 -8.48
N MET A 192 4.72 0.74 -8.29
CA MET A 192 5.50 0.42 -7.09
C MET A 192 6.70 1.35 -6.91
N LEU A 193 7.43 1.63 -7.99
CA LEU A 193 8.58 2.52 -7.95
C LEU A 193 8.17 3.97 -7.69
N THR A 194 7.17 4.48 -8.39
CA THR A 194 6.64 5.84 -8.20
C THR A 194 6.18 6.05 -6.76
N GLN A 195 5.43 5.08 -6.20
CA GLN A 195 4.97 5.12 -4.81
C GLN A 195 6.14 5.12 -3.81
N SER A 196 7.16 4.29 -4.05
CA SER A 196 8.36 4.23 -3.20
C SER A 196 9.18 5.52 -3.24
N LEU A 197 9.36 6.10 -4.42
CA LEU A 197 10.04 7.37 -4.63
C LEU A 197 9.31 8.53 -3.94
N CYS A 198 7.98 8.57 -4.07
CA CYS A 198 7.14 9.57 -3.41
C CYS A 198 7.19 9.49 -1.88
N ARG A 199 7.21 8.26 -1.32
CA ARG A 199 7.38 8.06 0.14
C ARG A 199 8.73 8.58 0.63
N ARG A 200 9.79 8.45 -0.16
CA ARG A 200 11.14 8.94 0.14
C ARG A 200 11.35 10.42 -0.20
N GLY A 201 10.36 11.07 -0.77
CA GLY A 201 10.43 12.48 -1.16
C GLY A 201 11.28 12.74 -2.40
N GLN A 202 11.65 11.71 -3.18
CA GLN A 202 12.34 11.84 -4.46
C GLN A 202 11.32 12.09 -5.59
N VAL A 203 10.61 13.22 -5.48
CA VAL A 203 9.44 13.51 -6.31
C VAL A 203 9.82 13.74 -7.76
N ARG A 204 10.98 14.39 -8.03
CA ARG A 204 11.46 14.61 -9.40
C ARG A 204 11.66 13.30 -10.15
N THR A 205 12.30 12.32 -9.51
CA THR A 205 12.48 10.99 -10.12
C THR A 205 11.15 10.27 -10.30
N ALA A 206 10.19 10.47 -9.38
CA ALA A 206 8.85 9.91 -9.51
C ALA A 206 8.09 10.50 -10.70
N THR A 207 8.19 11.81 -10.92
CA THR A 207 7.57 12.48 -12.09
C THR A 207 8.21 12.03 -13.40
N THR A 208 9.54 11.88 -13.46
CA THR A 208 10.21 11.36 -14.67
C THR A 208 9.81 9.92 -14.99
N LEU A 209 9.63 9.06 -13.97
CA LEU A 209 9.13 7.69 -14.19
C LEU A 209 7.67 7.67 -14.66
N LEU A 210 6.84 8.55 -14.14
CA LEU A 210 5.45 8.68 -14.60
C LEU A 210 5.41 9.14 -16.06
N ASP A 211 6.24 10.11 -16.43
CA ASP A 211 6.36 10.58 -17.81
C ASP A 211 6.90 9.48 -18.73
N GLU A 212 7.91 8.72 -18.31
CA GLU A 212 8.43 7.57 -19.06
C GLU A 212 7.35 6.51 -19.31
N MET A 213 6.56 6.18 -18.29
CA MET A 213 5.44 5.24 -18.38
C MET A 213 4.46 5.65 -19.48
N LEU A 214 4.09 6.95 -19.48
CA LEU A 214 3.15 7.52 -20.44
C LEU A 214 3.71 7.57 -21.86
N HIS A 215 5.01 7.94 -22.02
CA HIS A 215 5.68 7.94 -23.34
C HIS A 215 5.77 6.55 -23.95
N ARG A 216 5.76 5.48 -23.12
CA ARG A 216 5.71 4.09 -23.59
C ARG A 216 4.30 3.59 -23.90
N GLY A 217 3.29 4.44 -23.81
CA GLY A 217 1.89 4.10 -24.05
C GLY A 217 1.27 3.24 -22.94
N ILE A 218 1.92 3.13 -21.76
CA ILE A 218 1.36 2.43 -20.61
C ILE A 218 0.44 3.41 -19.87
N PRO A 219 -0.88 3.11 -19.75
CA PRO A 219 -1.80 4.01 -19.07
C PRO A 219 -1.45 4.11 -17.58
N ALA A 220 -1.34 5.35 -17.08
CA ALA A 220 -1.15 5.57 -15.67
C ALA A 220 -2.50 5.51 -14.94
N ASP A 221 -2.54 4.76 -13.85
CA ASP A 221 -3.67 4.67 -12.94
C ASP A 221 -3.91 6.06 -12.28
N PRO A 222 -5.16 6.52 -12.11
CA PRO A 222 -5.49 7.71 -11.31
C PRO A 222 -4.81 7.76 -9.96
N LEU A 223 -4.66 6.60 -9.29
CA LEU A 223 -3.93 6.50 -8.02
C LEU A 223 -2.45 6.89 -8.13
N ALA A 224 -1.79 6.62 -9.25
CA ALA A 224 -0.40 7.03 -9.49
C ALA A 224 -0.28 8.56 -9.51
N TYR A 225 -1.20 9.25 -10.20
CA TYR A 225 -1.25 10.71 -10.22
C TYR A 225 -1.51 11.30 -8.83
N THR A 226 -2.51 10.77 -8.10
CA THR A 226 -2.80 11.19 -6.71
C THR A 226 -1.56 11.06 -5.82
N THR A 227 -0.81 9.96 -5.97
CA THR A 227 0.41 9.70 -5.18
C THR A 227 1.47 10.76 -5.46
N VAL A 228 1.69 11.13 -6.73
CA VAL A 228 2.67 12.15 -7.13
C VAL A 228 2.20 13.54 -6.71
N LEU A 229 0.90 13.87 -6.91
CA LEU A 229 0.31 15.14 -6.48
C LEU A 229 0.48 15.36 -4.97
N ASN A 230 0.16 14.35 -4.16
CA ASN A 230 0.37 14.39 -2.71
C ASN A 230 1.84 14.62 -2.33
N ALA A 231 2.76 13.96 -3.05
CA ALA A 231 4.19 14.12 -2.79
C ALA A 231 4.71 15.51 -3.17
N LEU A 232 4.24 16.05 -4.30
CA LEU A 232 4.53 17.42 -4.73
C LEU A 232 4.02 18.46 -3.72
N CYS A 233 2.78 18.30 -3.25
CA CYS A 233 2.20 19.18 -2.23
C CYS A 233 2.98 19.15 -0.92
N ARG A 234 3.36 17.93 -0.44
CA ARG A 234 4.21 17.80 0.77
C ARG A 234 5.59 18.43 0.62
N LYS A 235 6.14 18.47 -0.59
CA LYS A 235 7.42 19.12 -0.92
C LYS A 235 7.27 20.60 -1.25
N LYS A 236 6.09 21.18 -1.08
CA LYS A 236 5.77 22.58 -1.38
C LYS A 236 5.96 22.96 -2.87
N GLN A 237 6.03 21.96 -3.74
CA GLN A 237 6.16 22.12 -5.20
C GLN A 237 4.79 22.30 -5.85
N LEU A 238 4.06 23.33 -5.41
CA LEU A 238 2.65 23.54 -5.78
C LEU A 238 2.47 23.88 -7.27
N ARG A 239 3.46 24.55 -7.88
CA ARG A 239 3.40 24.85 -9.32
C ARG A 239 3.48 23.59 -10.16
N GLU A 240 4.37 22.66 -9.79
CA GLU A 240 4.48 21.35 -10.44
C GLU A 240 3.24 20.50 -10.21
N ALA A 241 2.66 20.54 -9.00
CA ALA A 241 1.40 19.84 -8.71
C ALA A 241 0.27 20.34 -9.62
N TYR A 242 0.11 21.64 -9.75
CA TYR A 242 -0.90 22.21 -10.62
C TYR A 242 -0.64 21.89 -12.11
N ARG A 243 0.63 21.97 -12.56
CA ARG A 243 0.98 21.55 -13.93
C ARG A 243 0.63 20.09 -14.19
N LEU A 244 0.91 19.19 -13.23
CA LEU A 244 0.58 17.78 -13.37
C LEU A 244 -0.93 17.57 -13.48
N LEU A 245 -1.74 18.32 -12.71
CA LEU A 245 -3.19 18.29 -12.79
C LEU A 245 -3.69 18.73 -14.18
N CYS A 246 -3.10 19.79 -14.75
CA CYS A 246 -3.41 20.24 -16.11
C CYS A 246 -2.97 19.21 -17.18
N LEU A 247 -1.80 18.60 -17.00
CA LEU A 247 -1.29 17.57 -17.91
C LEU A 247 -2.17 16.31 -17.96
N MET A 248 -2.79 15.92 -16.87
CA MET A 248 -3.76 14.81 -16.85
C MET A 248 -4.87 15.03 -17.89
N ARG A 249 -5.44 16.24 -17.91
CA ARG A 249 -6.50 16.62 -18.87
C ARG A 249 -6.01 16.55 -20.32
N GLY A 250 -4.82 17.07 -20.59
CA GLY A 250 -4.22 17.07 -21.94
C GLY A 250 -3.90 15.66 -22.45
N ARG A 251 -3.77 14.68 -21.56
CA ARG A 251 -3.48 13.26 -21.89
C ARG A 251 -4.72 12.36 -21.87
N GLY A 252 -5.93 12.93 -21.79
CA GLY A 252 -7.18 12.17 -21.80
C GLY A 252 -7.51 11.47 -20.49
N VAL A 253 -6.74 11.72 -19.43
CA VAL A 253 -7.06 11.25 -18.07
C VAL A 253 -7.82 12.36 -17.35
N ALA A 254 -9.13 12.25 -17.24
CA ALA A 254 -9.94 13.25 -16.55
C ALA A 254 -9.59 13.28 -15.05
N PRO A 255 -9.12 14.44 -14.50
CA PRO A 255 -8.94 14.56 -13.07
C PRO A 255 -10.27 14.44 -12.33
N ASP A 256 -10.29 13.66 -11.27
CA ASP A 256 -11.45 13.51 -10.38
C ASP A 256 -11.39 14.44 -9.17
N ILE A 257 -12.40 14.38 -8.33
CA ILE A 257 -12.52 15.18 -7.10
C ILE A 257 -11.30 14.98 -6.18
N VAL A 258 -10.72 13.77 -6.13
CA VAL A 258 -9.58 13.45 -5.25
C VAL A 258 -8.33 14.19 -5.72
N HIS A 259 -8.08 14.25 -7.03
CA HIS A 259 -6.95 14.98 -7.61
C HIS A 259 -7.04 16.48 -7.32
N TYR A 260 -8.20 17.08 -7.59
CA TYR A 260 -8.43 18.50 -7.30
C TYR A 260 -8.31 18.83 -5.82
N ASN A 261 -8.96 18.06 -4.95
CA ASN A 261 -8.90 18.26 -3.49
C ASN A 261 -7.49 18.11 -2.94
N THR A 262 -6.68 17.20 -3.49
CA THR A 262 -5.27 17.05 -3.10
C THR A 262 -4.49 18.35 -3.32
N VAL A 263 -4.68 19.00 -4.47
CA VAL A 263 -4.00 20.27 -4.81
C VAL A 263 -4.56 21.42 -3.99
N ILE A 264 -5.89 21.52 -3.85
CA ILE A 264 -6.57 22.56 -3.05
C ILE A 264 -6.06 22.54 -1.60
N VAL A 265 -6.10 21.36 -0.95
CA VAL A 265 -5.61 21.19 0.43
C VAL A 265 -4.12 21.50 0.52
N GLY A 266 -3.33 21.08 -0.46
CA GLY A 266 -1.90 21.40 -0.51
C GLY A 266 -1.63 22.89 -0.57
N MET A 267 -2.35 23.64 -1.41
CA MET A 267 -2.23 25.09 -1.54
C MET A 267 -2.66 25.81 -0.26
N CYS A 268 -3.77 25.41 0.34
CA CYS A 268 -4.26 25.98 1.60
C CYS A 268 -3.27 25.80 2.75
N ARG A 269 -2.65 24.61 2.87
CA ARG A 269 -1.64 24.33 3.91
C ARG A 269 -0.39 25.18 3.79
N GLU A 270 -0.04 25.58 2.57
CA GLU A 270 1.13 26.44 2.30
C GLU A 270 0.78 27.93 2.28
N GLY A 271 -0.40 28.31 2.79
CA GLY A 271 -0.80 29.73 2.88
C GLY A 271 -1.15 30.37 1.54
N ARG A 272 -1.55 29.57 0.55
CA ARG A 272 -1.94 30.04 -0.80
C ARG A 272 -3.42 29.76 -1.10
N PRO A 273 -4.36 30.20 -0.26
CA PRO A 273 -5.77 29.87 -0.43
C PRO A 273 -6.38 30.55 -1.69
N LEU A 274 -5.86 31.70 -2.14
CA LEU A 274 -6.34 32.34 -3.37
C LEU A 274 -6.05 31.49 -4.61
N ASP A 275 -4.93 30.80 -4.65
CA ASP A 275 -4.63 29.87 -5.74
C ASP A 275 -5.50 28.61 -5.63
N ALA A 276 -5.78 28.13 -4.41
CA ALA A 276 -6.73 27.05 -4.20
C ALA A 276 -8.14 27.39 -4.72
N CYS A 277 -8.59 28.64 -4.52
CA CYS A 277 -9.85 29.14 -5.06
C CYS A 277 -9.88 29.09 -6.60
N LYS A 278 -8.77 29.43 -7.28
CA LYS A 278 -8.66 29.29 -8.75
C LYS A 278 -8.83 27.83 -9.18
N VAL A 279 -8.19 26.89 -8.43
CA VAL A 279 -8.31 25.46 -8.71
C VAL A 279 -9.76 24.97 -8.57
N ILE A 280 -10.54 25.52 -7.65
CA ILE A 280 -11.99 25.23 -7.54
C ILE A 280 -12.75 25.73 -8.79
N GLY A 281 -12.39 26.90 -9.32
CA GLY A 281 -12.93 27.39 -10.59
C GLY A 281 -12.62 26.43 -11.73
N ASP A 282 -11.34 26.07 -11.91
CA ASP A 282 -10.91 25.13 -12.95
C ASP A 282 -11.56 23.75 -12.82
N MET A 283 -11.83 23.30 -11.59
CA MET A 283 -12.56 22.07 -11.30
C MET A 283 -13.97 22.14 -11.85
N THR A 284 -14.68 23.24 -11.57
CA THR A 284 -16.05 23.49 -12.06
C THR A 284 -16.07 23.58 -13.58
N ASP A 285 -15.15 24.34 -14.19
CA ASP A 285 -15.03 24.51 -15.64
C ASP A 285 -14.72 23.20 -16.37
N SER A 286 -14.11 22.25 -15.66
CA SER A 286 -13.82 20.90 -16.16
C SER A 286 -15.01 19.93 -16.03
N GLY A 287 -16.16 20.38 -15.53
CA GLY A 287 -17.32 19.54 -15.26
C GLY A 287 -17.20 18.69 -13.99
N CYS A 288 -16.15 18.85 -13.20
CA CYS A 288 -15.99 18.18 -11.92
C CYS A 288 -16.62 19.03 -10.81
N ILE A 289 -17.74 18.59 -10.27
CA ILE A 289 -18.51 19.37 -9.25
C ILE A 289 -17.76 19.35 -7.91
N PRO A 290 -17.39 20.55 -7.35
CA PRO A 290 -16.81 20.61 -6.02
C PRO A 290 -17.74 20.06 -4.94
N ASN A 291 -17.19 19.34 -3.98
CA ASN A 291 -17.95 18.78 -2.86
C ASN A 291 -17.69 19.54 -1.55
N VAL A 292 -18.35 19.09 -0.47
CA VAL A 292 -18.17 19.65 0.89
C VAL A 292 -16.69 19.79 1.26
N ALA A 293 -15.86 18.79 0.94
CA ALA A 293 -14.44 18.79 1.28
C ALA A 293 -13.64 19.84 0.49
N SER A 294 -13.99 20.08 -0.79
CA SER A 294 -13.38 21.11 -1.64
C SER A 294 -13.58 22.50 -1.05
N TYR A 295 -14.83 22.84 -0.74
CA TYR A 295 -15.19 24.13 -0.15
C TYR A 295 -14.64 24.30 1.26
N ALA A 296 -14.77 23.27 2.12
CA ALA A 296 -14.26 23.31 3.48
C ALA A 296 -12.74 23.56 3.53
N ALA A 297 -11.99 22.95 2.63
CA ALA A 297 -10.54 23.17 2.54
C ALA A 297 -10.21 24.61 2.16
N ALA A 298 -10.92 25.18 1.16
CA ALA A 298 -10.70 26.55 0.73
C ALA A 298 -11.11 27.57 1.80
N VAL A 299 -12.30 27.42 2.39
CA VAL A 299 -12.79 28.30 3.45
C VAL A 299 -11.85 28.28 4.64
N ASN A 300 -11.44 27.11 5.13
CA ASN A 300 -10.48 26.99 6.22
C ASN A 300 -9.12 27.65 5.87
N GLY A 301 -8.62 27.43 4.65
CA GLY A 301 -7.40 28.06 4.18
C GLY A 301 -7.49 29.60 4.13
N LEU A 302 -8.63 30.14 3.69
CA LEU A 302 -8.90 31.58 3.67
C LEU A 302 -8.97 32.15 5.10
N CYS A 303 -9.63 31.44 6.03
CA CYS A 303 -9.67 31.83 7.44
C CYS A 303 -8.29 31.87 8.09
N VAL A 304 -7.47 30.83 7.87
CA VAL A 304 -6.09 30.80 8.40
C VAL A 304 -5.24 31.95 7.86
N SER A 305 -5.53 32.41 6.63
CA SER A 305 -4.82 33.53 6.00
C SER A 305 -5.45 34.90 6.30
N GLY A 306 -6.45 34.97 7.19
CA GLY A 306 -7.12 36.23 7.55
C GLY A 306 -8.06 36.82 6.50
N LEU A 307 -8.38 36.06 5.44
CA LEU A 307 -9.19 36.52 4.31
C LEU A 307 -10.68 36.20 4.55
N PHE A 308 -11.23 36.65 5.68
CA PHE A 308 -12.56 36.27 6.14
C PHE A 308 -13.69 36.64 5.18
N GLY A 309 -13.66 37.85 4.56
CA GLY A 309 -14.67 38.24 3.58
C GLY A 309 -14.75 37.32 2.38
N LYS A 310 -13.60 36.80 1.91
CA LYS A 310 -13.61 35.77 0.86
C LYS A 310 -14.07 34.41 1.35
N ALA A 311 -13.75 34.06 2.60
CA ALA A 311 -14.21 32.83 3.22
C ALA A 311 -15.75 32.81 3.32
N GLU A 312 -16.35 33.95 3.70
CA GLU A 312 -17.81 34.17 3.74
C GLU A 312 -18.42 33.98 2.33
N THR A 313 -17.86 34.64 1.30
CA THR A 313 -18.34 34.51 -0.08
C THR A 313 -18.32 33.05 -0.57
N TYR A 314 -17.25 32.30 -0.27
CA TYR A 314 -17.15 30.88 -0.65
C TYR A 314 -18.12 29.99 0.15
N LEU A 315 -18.39 30.33 1.39
CA LEU A 315 -19.38 29.63 2.22
C LEU A 315 -20.78 29.85 1.68
N GLU A 316 -21.11 31.10 1.27
CA GLU A 316 -22.39 31.43 0.65
C GLU A 316 -22.55 30.76 -0.73
N ASP A 317 -21.52 30.73 -1.56
CA ASP A 317 -21.52 30.01 -2.84
C ASP A 317 -21.78 28.51 -2.62
N MET A 318 -21.16 27.91 -1.61
CA MET A 318 -21.39 26.52 -1.20
C MET A 318 -22.87 26.27 -0.87
N VAL A 319 -23.47 27.13 -0.05
CA VAL A 319 -24.88 27.03 0.34
C VAL A 319 -25.82 27.31 -0.86
N GLY A 320 -25.49 28.30 -1.69
CA GLY A 320 -26.23 28.62 -2.91
C GLY A 320 -26.28 27.47 -3.93
N LYS A 321 -25.26 26.64 -3.96
CA LYS A 321 -25.19 25.40 -4.77
C LYS A 321 -25.89 24.20 -4.12
N GLY A 322 -26.57 24.39 -2.99
CA GLY A 322 -27.27 23.32 -2.27
C GLY A 322 -26.34 22.37 -1.49
N ILE A 323 -25.07 22.74 -1.33
CA ILE A 323 -24.10 21.94 -0.56
C ILE A 323 -24.18 22.40 0.90
N VAL A 324 -24.67 21.55 1.79
CA VAL A 324 -24.78 21.87 3.22
C VAL A 324 -23.40 21.84 3.88
N PRO A 325 -22.89 22.98 4.41
CA PRO A 325 -21.62 23.01 5.11
C PRO A 325 -21.68 22.23 6.42
N HIS A 326 -20.54 21.62 6.79
CA HIS A 326 -20.41 21.07 8.13
C HIS A 326 -20.23 22.19 9.14
N PHE A 327 -20.71 22.00 10.39
CA PHE A 327 -20.61 23.03 11.45
C PHE A 327 -19.19 23.59 11.64
N SER A 328 -18.16 22.74 11.45
CA SER A 328 -16.77 23.16 11.60
C SER A 328 -16.31 24.23 10.62
N VAL A 329 -16.93 24.31 9.43
CA VAL A 329 -16.63 25.35 8.44
C VAL A 329 -17.14 26.70 8.93
N PHE A 330 -18.40 26.76 9.42
CA PHE A 330 -18.95 27.95 10.06
C PHE A 330 -18.13 28.37 11.27
N HIS A 331 -17.78 27.41 12.15
CA HIS A 331 -16.95 27.68 13.31
C HIS A 331 -15.61 28.35 12.95
N SER A 332 -14.94 27.87 11.90
CA SER A 332 -13.68 28.46 11.43
C SER A 332 -13.84 29.92 10.98
N VAL A 333 -14.91 30.24 10.26
CA VAL A 333 -15.20 31.62 9.80
C VAL A 333 -15.57 32.50 10.99
N ILE A 334 -16.50 32.04 11.85
CA ILE A 334 -16.96 32.80 13.02
C ILE A 334 -15.78 33.11 13.96
N LYS A 335 -15.00 32.08 14.31
CA LYS A 335 -13.83 32.25 15.17
C LYS A 335 -12.82 33.23 14.56
N GLY A 336 -12.59 33.13 13.25
CA GLY A 336 -11.69 34.04 12.53
C GLY A 336 -12.19 35.49 12.55
N CYS A 337 -13.48 35.71 12.32
CA CYS A 337 -14.07 37.05 12.42
C CYS A 337 -13.95 37.62 13.83
N CYS A 338 -14.20 36.81 14.87
CA CYS A 338 -14.04 37.21 16.27
C CYS A 338 -12.60 37.63 16.61
N THR A 339 -11.59 36.88 16.10
CA THR A 339 -10.17 37.22 16.37
C THR A 339 -9.72 38.55 15.79
N VAL A 340 -10.39 39.04 14.72
CA VAL A 340 -10.10 40.32 14.07
C VAL A 340 -11.04 41.44 14.54
N GLY A 341 -11.93 41.15 15.49
CA GLY A 341 -12.90 42.13 16.02
C GLY A 341 -14.08 42.43 15.09
N LYS A 342 -14.31 41.59 14.07
CA LYS A 342 -15.45 41.73 13.15
C LYS A 342 -16.69 41.03 13.66
N VAL A 343 -17.21 41.55 14.74
CA VAL A 343 -18.32 40.93 15.51
C VAL A 343 -19.62 40.82 14.71
N GLU A 344 -19.93 41.83 13.90
CA GLU A 344 -21.14 41.84 13.06
C GLU A 344 -21.11 40.72 12.00
N GLU A 345 -19.95 40.50 11.37
CA GLU A 345 -19.74 39.43 10.39
C GLU A 345 -19.86 38.06 11.07
N ALA A 346 -19.27 37.91 12.26
CA ALA A 346 -19.41 36.70 13.07
C ALA A 346 -20.87 36.41 13.44
N ALA A 347 -21.63 37.45 13.86
CA ALA A 347 -23.07 37.30 14.18
C ALA A 347 -23.91 36.91 12.96
N ARG A 348 -23.62 37.50 11.78
CA ARG A 348 -24.30 37.10 10.52
C ARG A 348 -24.05 35.64 10.19
N MET A 349 -22.81 35.17 10.29
CA MET A 349 -22.46 33.77 10.02
C MET A 349 -23.11 32.83 11.04
N MET A 350 -23.20 33.22 12.29
CA MET A 350 -23.90 32.45 13.33
C MET A 350 -25.38 32.32 13.01
N ASN A 351 -26.07 33.41 12.63
CA ASN A 351 -27.48 33.38 12.24
C ASN A 351 -27.67 32.47 11.01
N ARG A 352 -26.80 32.59 10.01
CA ARG A 352 -26.85 31.73 8.80
C ARG A 352 -26.70 30.25 9.13
N MET A 353 -25.82 29.91 10.07
CA MET A 353 -25.66 28.55 10.59
C MET A 353 -26.97 28.04 11.23
N LEU A 354 -27.61 28.87 12.06
CA LEU A 354 -28.89 28.55 12.71
C LEU A 354 -30.05 28.41 11.73
N GLU A 355 -30.11 29.26 10.70
CA GLU A 355 -31.14 29.18 9.62
C GLU A 355 -31.04 27.85 8.85
N LEU A 356 -29.83 27.31 8.67
CA LEU A 356 -29.60 26.01 8.04
C LEU A 356 -29.85 24.82 8.99
N GLY A 357 -30.32 25.06 10.22
CA GLY A 357 -30.60 24.03 11.21
C GLY A 357 -29.37 23.44 11.86
N LEU A 358 -28.18 24.06 11.69
CA LEU A 358 -26.95 23.61 12.30
C LEU A 358 -26.80 24.20 13.69
N SER A 359 -26.64 23.34 14.71
CA SER A 359 -26.44 23.81 16.10
C SER A 359 -24.96 24.16 16.30
N PRO A 360 -24.67 25.42 16.75
CA PRO A 360 -23.31 25.82 17.08
C PRO A 360 -22.78 25.05 18.28
N HIS A 361 -21.49 24.67 18.20
CA HIS A 361 -20.77 24.05 19.32
C HIS A 361 -20.49 25.08 20.44
N VAL A 362 -20.27 24.63 21.66
CA VAL A 362 -19.98 25.48 22.82
C VAL A 362 -18.80 26.42 22.54
N ASP A 363 -17.75 25.94 21.88
CA ASP A 363 -16.58 26.74 21.51
C ASP A 363 -16.91 27.88 20.53
N THR A 364 -17.90 27.69 19.68
CA THR A 364 -18.37 28.75 18.75
C THR A 364 -19.07 29.85 19.55
N TRP A 365 -19.95 29.48 20.47
CA TRP A 365 -20.60 30.41 21.38
C TRP A 365 -19.58 31.16 22.22
N TYR A 366 -18.61 30.44 22.82
CA TYR A 366 -17.56 31.05 23.61
C TYR A 366 -16.74 32.09 22.82
N SER A 367 -16.40 31.77 21.56
CA SER A 367 -15.64 32.69 20.70
C SER A 367 -16.40 33.98 20.41
N VAL A 368 -17.71 33.91 20.18
CA VAL A 368 -18.56 35.10 19.96
C VAL A 368 -18.71 35.88 21.24
N LEU A 369 -19.06 35.24 22.35
CA LEU A 369 -19.22 35.90 23.64
C LEU A 369 -17.94 36.60 24.13
N SER A 370 -16.78 35.96 23.99
CA SER A 370 -15.51 36.55 24.39
C SER A 370 -15.12 37.76 23.55
N SER A 371 -15.54 37.82 22.28
CA SER A 371 -15.29 38.99 21.43
C SER A 371 -16.26 40.15 21.71
N VAL A 372 -17.47 39.85 22.25
CA VAL A 372 -18.51 40.82 22.57
C VAL A 372 -18.35 41.42 23.97
N CYS A 373 -17.81 40.65 24.93
CA CYS A 373 -17.60 41.13 26.31
C CYS A 373 -16.70 42.38 26.41
N ASN A 374 -16.07 42.81 25.34
CA ASN A 374 -15.36 44.09 25.26
C ASN A 374 -16.26 45.26 24.79
N ASP A 375 -17.52 45.00 24.44
CA ASP A 375 -18.47 46.02 23.89
C ASP A 375 -19.85 45.79 24.55
N GLU A 376 -20.16 46.55 25.61
CA GLU A 376 -21.35 46.32 26.48
C GLU A 376 -22.70 46.48 25.71
N ASP A 377 -22.77 47.30 24.67
CA ASP A 377 -23.99 47.57 23.90
C ASP A 377 -24.45 46.41 22.97
N TYR A 378 -23.53 45.49 22.59
CA TYR A 378 -23.83 44.37 21.71
C TYR A 378 -24.27 43.09 22.43
N VAL A 379 -23.99 42.98 23.74
CA VAL A 379 -24.26 41.75 24.53
C VAL A 379 -25.77 41.44 24.54
N GLU A 380 -26.61 42.47 24.72
CA GLU A 380 -28.07 42.33 24.82
C GLU A 380 -28.72 41.94 23.48
N ALA A 381 -28.25 42.53 22.38
CA ALA A 381 -28.75 42.22 21.03
C ALA A 381 -28.42 40.81 20.59
N ILE A 382 -27.20 40.35 20.88
CA ILE A 382 -26.74 38.98 20.54
C ILE A 382 -27.44 37.94 21.43
N LEU A 383 -27.56 38.17 22.73
CA LEU A 383 -28.32 37.29 23.63
C LEU A 383 -29.78 37.16 23.20
N LEU A 384 -30.40 38.25 22.77
CA LEU A 384 -31.80 38.26 22.26
C LEU A 384 -31.91 37.46 20.95
N GLN A 385 -30.95 37.60 20.04
CA GLN A 385 -30.88 36.79 18.81
C GLN A 385 -30.64 35.30 19.09
N MET A 386 -29.77 35.00 20.05
CA MET A 386 -29.47 33.64 20.54
C MET A 386 -30.76 32.97 21.08
N MET A 387 -31.53 33.68 21.88
CA MET A 387 -32.80 33.19 22.43
C MET A 387 -33.85 32.93 21.33
N LYS A 388 -33.96 33.83 20.33
CA LYS A 388 -34.86 33.67 19.17
C LYS A 388 -34.42 32.50 18.27
N GLY A 389 -33.11 32.29 18.04
CA GLY A 389 -32.57 31.16 17.29
C GLY A 389 -32.82 29.82 17.96
N LYS A 390 -32.63 29.74 19.29
CA LYS A 390 -32.94 28.55 20.09
C LYS A 390 -34.38 28.15 20.04
N GLN A 391 -35.27 29.12 20.04
CA GLN A 391 -36.74 28.92 19.94
C GLN A 391 -37.17 28.39 18.56
N ARG A 392 -36.48 28.79 17.46
CA ARG A 392 -36.70 28.22 16.12
C ARG A 392 -36.18 26.77 16.01
N CYS A 393 -35.04 26.45 16.59
CA CYS A 393 -34.52 25.06 16.61
C CYS A 393 -35.43 24.11 17.43
N LEU A 394 -36.02 24.58 18.53
CA LEU A 394 -36.95 23.81 19.33
C LEU A 394 -38.31 23.56 18.61
N ASN A 395 -38.69 24.46 17.71
CA ASN A 395 -39.90 24.29 16.92
C ASN A 395 -39.77 23.43 15.67
N ILE A 396 -38.54 23.09 15.27
CA ILE A 396 -38.22 22.22 14.10
C ILE A 396 -38.05 20.77 14.53
N MET A 397 -37.85 20.45 15.81
CA MET A 397 -37.89 19.07 16.28
C MET A 397 -39.32 18.54 16.24
N PRO A 398 -39.62 17.48 15.47
CA PRO A 398 -40.94 16.84 15.53
C PRO A 398 -41.16 16.34 16.98
N ARG A 399 -42.27 16.74 17.57
CA ARG A 399 -42.81 16.13 18.80
C ARG A 399 -43.22 14.69 18.47
N SER A 400 -42.22 13.79 18.53
CA SER A 400 -42.47 12.36 18.47
C SER A 400 -41.50 11.67 19.41
N LEU A 401 -41.93 11.57 20.63
CA LEU A 401 -41.68 10.49 21.55
C LEU A 401 -42.99 10.18 22.22
#